data_9685c1972e7bc4ec15924ee7a0bde1f6
#
_entry.id   9685c1972e7bc4ec15924ee7a0bde1f6
#
_cell.length_a   1.000
_cell.length_b   1.000
_cell.length_c   1.000
_cell.angle_alpha   90.00
_cell.angle_beta   90.00
_cell.angle_gamma   90.00
#
_symmetry.space_group_name_H-M   'P 1'
#
loop_
_entity.id
_entity.type
_entity.pdbx_description
1 polymer ?
#
loop_
_entity_poly.entity_id
_entity_poly.type
_entity_poly.pdbx_seq_one_letter_code
_entity_poly.pdbx_strand_id
1 'polypeptide(L)'
;MPSAIGFSQWIVDDPAQRRAGLEDARRCMRLVRRAGGKRIAAASIGAHTPESRVIPNDVIAERFAALAAIGREEGIEPELELWGFSTNLKRLDTVKQVYRMAGAAGSTMLLDIYHLYKGESDLRGLSDIRASELGVFHVNDYPEMPAALIADKDRVYPQNGIAPGGQIIRQLKKSGWNGFISLELFNPEYDQLPVELVIRTGLEKTRELLNAK
;
A
#
# COMPACT_ATOMS: atom_id res chain seq x y z
N MET A 1 -3.64 11.79 12.26
CA MET A 1 -3.71 11.07 10.95
C MET A 1 -2.54 10.07 10.91
N PRO A 2 -2.78 8.75 10.78
CA PRO A 2 -1.69 7.75 10.82
C PRO A 2 -0.84 7.73 9.55
N SER A 3 -1.45 7.89 8.38
CA SER A 3 -0.78 7.87 7.08
C SER A 3 -1.47 8.83 6.09
N ALA A 4 -0.80 9.13 5.00
CA ALA A 4 -1.31 9.86 3.85
C ALA A 4 -0.92 9.13 2.56
N ILE A 5 -1.60 9.40 1.47
CA ILE A 5 -1.24 8.89 0.15
C ILE A 5 -0.37 9.92 -0.56
N GLY A 6 0.72 9.48 -1.19
CA GLY A 6 1.63 10.30 -1.95
C GLY A 6 1.79 9.80 -3.39
N PHE A 7 1.88 10.73 -4.34
CA PHE A 7 1.98 10.43 -5.77
C PHE A 7 3.27 10.96 -6.40
N SER A 8 4.35 11.06 -5.63
CA SER A 8 5.62 11.54 -6.12
C SER A 8 6.33 10.51 -7.03
N GLN A 9 7.00 11.01 -8.09
CA GLN A 9 7.69 10.17 -9.07
C GLN A 9 9.12 9.83 -8.63
N TRP A 10 9.25 9.15 -7.49
CA TRP A 10 10.55 8.79 -6.90
C TRP A 10 11.27 7.65 -7.63
N ILE A 11 10.51 6.80 -8.37
CA ILE A 11 10.98 5.53 -8.95
C ILE A 11 11.43 5.64 -10.41
N VAL A 12 11.07 6.71 -11.12
CA VAL A 12 11.26 6.85 -12.58
C VAL A 12 12.72 6.81 -13.03
N ASP A 13 12.96 6.37 -14.28
CA ASP A 13 14.30 6.23 -14.83
C ASP A 13 14.98 7.57 -15.13
N ASP A 14 14.23 8.57 -15.62
CA ASP A 14 14.78 9.89 -15.91
C ASP A 14 15.30 10.57 -14.65
N PRO A 15 16.60 10.92 -14.59
CA PRO A 15 17.18 11.49 -13.38
C PRO A 15 16.65 12.88 -13.02
N ALA A 16 16.22 13.67 -14.00
CA ALA A 16 15.66 15.01 -13.75
C ALA A 16 14.25 14.90 -13.18
N GLN A 17 13.41 14.04 -13.77
CA GLN A 17 12.07 13.73 -13.25
C GLN A 17 12.16 13.14 -11.84
N ARG A 18 13.09 12.20 -11.61
CA ARG A 18 13.27 11.59 -10.28
C ARG A 18 13.70 12.62 -9.24
N ARG A 19 14.61 13.53 -9.56
CA ARG A 19 14.97 14.63 -8.63
C ARG A 19 13.77 15.49 -8.30
N ALA A 20 12.98 15.88 -9.31
CA ALA A 20 11.76 16.65 -9.09
C ALA A 20 10.74 15.87 -8.25
N GLY A 21 10.60 14.56 -8.48
CA GLY A 21 9.76 13.67 -7.69
C GLY A 21 10.19 13.55 -6.23
N LEU A 22 11.50 13.49 -5.96
CA LEU A 22 12.03 13.47 -4.60
C LEU A 22 11.82 14.81 -3.87
N GLU A 23 11.94 15.95 -4.56
CA GLU A 23 11.60 17.26 -3.98
C GLU A 23 10.09 17.39 -3.71
N ASP A 24 9.26 16.88 -4.59
CA ASP A 24 7.82 16.82 -4.35
C ASP A 24 7.49 15.94 -3.15
N ALA A 25 8.12 14.76 -3.03
CA ALA A 25 7.99 13.89 -1.87
C ALA A 25 8.36 14.62 -0.56
N ARG A 26 9.47 15.34 -0.55
CA ARG A 26 9.90 16.18 0.59
C ARG A 26 8.82 17.19 0.96
N ARG A 27 8.27 17.89 -0.02
CA ARG A 27 7.20 18.87 0.18
C ARG A 27 5.95 18.20 0.78
N CYS A 28 5.53 17.06 0.24
CA CYS A 28 4.39 16.29 0.75
C CYS A 28 4.64 15.81 2.19
N MET A 29 5.81 15.29 2.50
CA MET A 29 6.19 14.86 3.86
C MET A 29 6.10 16.01 4.87
N ARG A 30 6.55 17.22 4.50
CA ARG A 30 6.37 18.41 5.35
C ARG A 30 4.91 18.75 5.62
N LEU A 31 4.05 18.63 4.61
CA LEU A 31 2.59 18.82 4.77
C LEU A 31 2.01 17.77 5.69
N VAL A 32 2.35 16.49 5.50
CA VAL A 32 1.92 15.37 6.35
C VAL A 32 2.33 15.61 7.80
N ARG A 33 3.59 15.99 8.04
CA ARG A 33 4.09 16.33 9.37
C ARG A 33 3.30 17.49 10.02
N ARG A 34 3.06 18.57 9.27
CA ARG A 34 2.26 19.71 9.76
C ARG A 34 0.82 19.31 10.10
N ALA A 35 0.25 18.34 9.40
CA ALA A 35 -1.07 17.76 9.69
C ALA A 35 -1.04 16.74 10.84
N GLY A 36 0.12 16.52 11.49
CA GLY A 36 0.29 15.52 12.55
C GLY A 36 0.36 14.08 12.07
N GLY A 37 0.57 13.86 10.76
CA GLY A 37 0.79 12.54 10.18
C GLY A 37 2.17 11.98 10.48
N LYS A 38 2.33 10.66 10.28
CA LYS A 38 3.59 9.94 10.56
C LYS A 38 4.12 9.19 9.36
N ARG A 39 3.26 8.87 8.38
CA ARG A 39 3.57 8.01 7.23
C ARG A 39 3.03 8.60 5.94
N ILE A 40 3.64 8.20 4.82
CA ILE A 40 3.18 8.53 3.48
C ILE A 40 3.40 7.35 2.54
N ALA A 41 2.37 6.95 1.81
CA ALA A 41 2.47 5.91 0.79
C ALA A 41 3.42 6.32 -0.33
N ALA A 42 4.20 5.37 -0.82
CA ALA A 42 5.19 5.50 -1.88
C ALA A 42 4.93 4.48 -2.99
N ALA A 43 3.87 4.74 -3.76
CA ALA A 43 3.53 3.93 -4.92
C ALA A 43 4.51 4.13 -6.08
N SER A 44 4.47 3.24 -7.07
CA SER A 44 5.36 3.24 -8.24
C SER A 44 4.96 4.26 -9.33
N ILE A 45 4.60 5.47 -8.92
CA ILE A 45 4.11 6.54 -9.81
C ILE A 45 5.13 6.89 -10.92
N GLY A 46 4.63 6.92 -12.16
CA GLY A 46 5.44 7.16 -13.36
C GLY A 46 6.15 5.91 -13.89
N ALA A 47 6.06 4.77 -13.18
CA ALA A 47 6.60 3.48 -13.59
C ALA A 47 5.61 2.31 -13.39
N HIS A 48 4.31 2.60 -13.33
CA HIS A 48 3.24 1.64 -13.02
C HIS A 48 2.42 1.20 -14.22
N THR A 49 2.43 1.95 -15.32
CA THR A 49 1.58 1.64 -16.48
C THR A 49 2.10 0.42 -17.25
N PRO A 50 1.26 -0.24 -18.07
CA PRO A 50 1.69 -1.37 -18.89
C PRO A 50 2.84 -1.06 -19.85
N GLU A 51 2.97 0.20 -20.28
CA GLU A 51 4.03 0.69 -21.17
C GLU A 51 5.33 1.00 -20.43
N SER A 52 5.27 1.04 -19.10
CA SER A 52 6.44 1.33 -18.27
C SER A 52 7.50 0.24 -18.41
N ARG A 53 8.75 0.65 -18.44
CA ARG A 53 9.88 -0.28 -18.40
C ARG A 53 9.89 -1.03 -17.06
N VAL A 54 10.23 -2.30 -17.11
CA VAL A 54 10.58 -3.09 -15.92
C VAL A 54 11.93 -2.61 -15.40
N ILE A 55 11.95 -2.13 -14.17
CA ILE A 55 13.15 -1.63 -13.49
C ILE A 55 13.70 -2.77 -12.62
N PRO A 56 15.02 -3.04 -12.64
CA PRO A 56 15.64 -4.04 -11.77
C PRO A 56 15.37 -3.75 -10.29
N ASN A 57 15.14 -4.78 -9.49
CA ASN A 57 14.76 -4.66 -8.08
C ASN A 57 15.84 -3.94 -7.23
N ASP A 58 17.11 -4.13 -7.52
CA ASP A 58 18.23 -3.43 -6.87
C ASP A 58 18.19 -1.93 -7.15
N VAL A 59 17.87 -1.54 -8.39
CA VAL A 59 17.70 -0.12 -8.76
C VAL A 59 16.49 0.50 -8.06
N ILE A 60 15.36 -0.23 -7.98
CA ILE A 60 14.19 0.26 -7.21
C ILE A 60 14.57 0.40 -5.74
N ALA A 61 15.29 -0.56 -5.18
CA ALA A 61 15.72 -0.53 -3.79
C ALA A 61 16.62 0.68 -3.47
N GLU A 62 17.59 1.00 -4.35
CA GLU A 62 18.43 2.20 -4.24
C GLU A 62 17.57 3.48 -4.24
N ARG A 63 16.61 3.59 -5.16
CA ARG A 63 15.72 4.74 -5.28
C ARG A 63 14.81 4.88 -4.06
N PHE A 64 14.29 3.77 -3.54
CA PHE A 64 13.50 3.78 -2.32
C PHE A 64 14.33 4.14 -1.09
N ALA A 65 15.57 3.69 -1.00
CA ALA A 65 16.50 4.10 0.07
C ALA A 65 16.74 5.62 0.07
N ALA A 66 16.85 6.23 -1.12
CA ALA A 66 16.97 7.69 -1.25
C ALA A 66 15.70 8.42 -0.75
N LEU A 67 14.51 7.90 -1.10
CA LEU A 67 13.24 8.43 -0.57
C LEU A 67 13.15 8.29 0.95
N ALA A 68 13.56 7.14 1.50
CA ALA A 68 13.58 6.90 2.94
C ALA A 68 14.56 7.80 3.69
N ALA A 69 15.67 8.19 3.06
CA ALA A 69 16.58 9.18 3.61
C ALA A 69 15.90 10.55 3.79
N ILE A 70 15.14 10.99 2.80
CA ILE A 70 14.29 12.19 2.90
C ILE A 70 13.25 12.04 4.02
N GLY A 71 12.64 10.87 4.11
CA GLY A 71 11.68 10.57 5.19
C GLY A 71 12.29 10.75 6.58
N ARG A 72 13.51 10.26 6.80
CA ARG A 72 14.23 10.47 8.08
C ARG A 72 14.50 11.94 8.38
N GLU A 73 14.93 12.71 7.38
CA GLU A 73 15.16 14.15 7.53
C GLU A 73 13.88 14.90 7.91
N GLU A 74 12.75 14.52 7.31
CA GLU A 74 11.47 15.18 7.54
C GLU A 74 10.66 14.56 8.71
N GLY A 75 11.11 13.45 9.30
CA GLY A 75 10.43 12.75 10.39
C GLY A 75 9.14 12.06 9.96
N ILE A 76 9.09 11.59 8.71
CA ILE A 76 7.95 10.88 8.10
C ILE A 76 8.44 9.54 7.54
N GLU A 77 7.75 8.45 7.83
CA GLU A 77 8.02 7.12 7.28
C GLU A 77 7.40 6.97 5.88
N PRO A 78 8.17 6.83 4.79
CA PRO A 78 7.60 6.38 3.52
C PRO A 78 7.26 4.89 3.60
N GLU A 79 6.11 4.53 3.05
CA GLU A 79 5.60 3.17 3.01
C GLU A 79 5.67 2.65 1.57
N LEU A 80 6.56 1.69 1.29
CA LEU A 80 6.67 1.07 -0.05
C LEU A 80 5.36 0.35 -0.38
N GLU A 81 4.62 0.87 -1.34
CA GLU A 81 3.27 0.40 -1.65
C GLU A 81 3.26 -0.64 -2.75
N LEU A 82 2.57 -1.75 -2.51
CA LEU A 82 2.24 -2.76 -3.50
C LEU A 82 1.03 -2.33 -4.31
N TRP A 83 1.21 -2.14 -5.63
CA TRP A 83 0.11 -1.90 -6.56
C TRP A 83 -0.06 -3.07 -7.52
N GLY A 84 -1.09 -3.89 -7.32
CA GLY A 84 -1.31 -5.14 -8.05
C GLY A 84 -1.49 -5.00 -9.57
N PHE A 85 -1.80 -3.82 -10.08
CA PHE A 85 -1.89 -3.51 -11.50
C PHE A 85 -0.60 -2.91 -12.09
N SER A 86 0.39 -2.61 -11.25
CA SER A 86 1.62 -1.93 -11.66
C SER A 86 2.55 -2.87 -12.45
N THR A 87 3.31 -2.31 -13.38
CA THR A 87 4.42 -3.03 -14.03
C THR A 87 5.55 -3.30 -13.05
N ASN A 88 5.81 -2.36 -12.14
CA ASN A 88 6.78 -2.50 -11.07
C ASN A 88 6.07 -2.55 -9.71
N LEU A 89 6.60 -3.31 -8.74
CA LEU A 89 6.02 -3.47 -7.39
C LEU A 89 4.61 -4.10 -7.39
N LYS A 90 4.37 -5.01 -8.34
CA LYS A 90 3.07 -5.68 -8.53
C LYS A 90 2.81 -6.77 -7.50
N ARG A 91 3.85 -7.51 -7.06
CA ARG A 91 3.74 -8.75 -6.29
C ARG A 91 4.38 -8.62 -4.92
N LEU A 92 3.84 -9.36 -3.96
CA LEU A 92 4.31 -9.37 -2.58
C LEU A 92 5.79 -9.76 -2.45
N ASP A 93 6.22 -10.79 -3.18
CA ASP A 93 7.62 -11.25 -3.19
C ASP A 93 8.57 -10.15 -3.66
N THR A 94 8.21 -9.47 -4.75
CA THR A 94 8.98 -8.35 -5.30
C THR A 94 9.06 -7.19 -4.32
N VAL A 95 7.93 -6.77 -3.75
CA VAL A 95 7.91 -5.65 -2.79
C VAL A 95 8.73 -5.96 -1.54
N LYS A 96 8.62 -7.18 -0.98
CA LYS A 96 9.44 -7.63 0.14
C LYS A 96 10.93 -7.64 -0.19
N GLN A 97 11.29 -8.15 -1.39
CA GLN A 97 12.68 -8.18 -1.85
C GLN A 97 13.23 -6.76 -1.95
N VAL A 98 12.54 -5.87 -2.66
CA VAL A 98 12.96 -4.45 -2.81
C VAL A 98 13.09 -3.77 -1.45
N TYR A 99 12.10 -3.92 -0.58
CA TYR A 99 12.11 -3.32 0.76
C TYR A 99 13.33 -3.78 1.58
N ARG A 100 13.60 -5.09 1.58
CA ARG A 100 14.73 -5.66 2.34
C ARG A 100 16.08 -5.29 1.74
N MET A 101 16.20 -5.27 0.41
CA MET A 101 17.41 -4.80 -0.29
C MET A 101 17.71 -3.32 -0.02
N ALA A 102 16.68 -2.49 0.05
CA ALA A 102 16.84 -1.08 0.35
C ALA A 102 17.44 -0.82 1.74
N GLY A 103 17.23 -1.72 2.70
CA GLY A 103 17.72 -1.56 4.07
C GLY A 103 17.29 -0.21 4.69
N ALA A 104 16.15 0.29 4.27
CA ALA A 104 15.73 1.67 4.48
C ALA A 104 15.14 1.86 5.89
N ALA A 105 15.99 2.03 6.88
CA ALA A 105 15.55 2.32 8.24
C ALA A 105 14.63 3.56 8.28
N GLY A 106 13.55 3.47 9.07
CA GLY A 106 12.53 4.53 9.15
C GLY A 106 11.55 4.52 7.97
N SER A 107 11.35 3.36 7.35
CA SER A 107 10.31 3.11 6.36
C SER A 107 9.61 1.78 6.65
N THR A 108 8.47 1.55 6.02
CA THR A 108 7.69 0.32 6.10
C THR A 108 7.13 -0.06 4.73
N MET A 109 6.42 -1.19 4.65
CA MET A 109 5.58 -1.52 3.50
C MET A 109 4.13 -1.11 3.78
N LEU A 110 3.39 -0.83 2.71
CA LEU A 110 1.94 -0.72 2.69
C LEU A 110 1.40 -1.81 1.78
N LEU A 111 0.51 -2.62 2.30
CA LEU A 111 -0.12 -3.73 1.59
C LEU A 111 -1.64 -3.57 1.62
N ASP A 112 -2.32 -4.15 0.64
CA ASP A 112 -3.75 -4.05 0.42
C ASP A 112 -4.32 -5.40 -0.04
N ILE A 113 -5.50 -5.80 0.48
CA ILE A 113 -6.15 -7.08 0.13
C ILE A 113 -6.41 -7.17 -1.37
N TYR A 114 -7.00 -6.12 -1.96
CA TYR A 114 -7.29 -6.10 -3.40
C TYR A 114 -6.01 -6.14 -4.23
N HIS A 115 -5.01 -5.34 -3.87
CA HIS A 115 -3.76 -5.31 -4.61
C HIS A 115 -2.98 -6.63 -4.52
N LEU A 116 -3.04 -7.34 -3.40
CA LEU A 116 -2.49 -8.70 -3.31
C LEU A 116 -3.15 -9.64 -4.31
N TYR A 117 -4.48 -9.58 -4.44
CA TYR A 117 -5.24 -10.36 -5.42
C TYR A 117 -4.96 -9.94 -6.85
N LYS A 118 -5.10 -8.63 -7.16
CA LYS A 118 -4.87 -8.06 -8.49
C LYS A 118 -3.46 -8.38 -9.03
N GLY A 119 -2.48 -8.40 -8.15
CA GLY A 119 -1.08 -8.73 -8.45
C GLY A 119 -0.79 -10.23 -8.47
N GLU A 120 -1.79 -11.09 -8.22
CA GLU A 120 -1.62 -12.56 -8.14
C GLU A 120 -0.52 -12.97 -7.16
N SER A 121 -0.49 -12.30 -6.00
CA SER A 121 0.51 -12.53 -4.97
C SER A 121 0.27 -13.85 -4.22
N ASP A 122 1.34 -14.59 -3.93
CA ASP A 122 1.25 -15.74 -3.04
C ASP A 122 1.09 -15.28 -1.58
N LEU A 123 -0.10 -15.47 -1.03
CA LEU A 123 -0.44 -15.05 0.34
C LEU A 123 0.37 -15.79 1.43
N ARG A 124 1.00 -16.93 1.11
CA ARG A 124 1.93 -17.60 2.04
C ARG A 124 3.10 -16.70 2.41
N GLY A 125 3.48 -15.82 1.49
CA GLY A 125 4.52 -14.81 1.72
C GLY A 125 4.22 -13.79 2.83
N LEU A 126 2.98 -13.69 3.31
CA LEU A 126 2.65 -12.83 4.46
C LEU A 126 3.21 -13.36 5.78
N SER A 127 3.43 -14.68 5.89
CA SER A 127 3.87 -15.33 7.13
C SER A 127 5.29 -14.97 7.57
N ASP A 128 6.14 -14.47 6.67
CA ASP A 128 7.52 -14.07 6.96
C ASP A 128 7.72 -12.53 7.02
N ILE A 129 6.64 -11.77 6.99
CA ILE A 129 6.67 -10.32 7.24
C ILE A 129 6.84 -10.09 8.74
N ARG A 130 7.90 -9.39 9.11
CA ARG A 130 8.10 -8.97 10.50
C ARG A 130 7.17 -7.81 10.85
N ALA A 131 6.71 -7.76 12.09
CA ALA A 131 5.82 -6.69 12.55
C ALA A 131 6.33 -5.27 12.24
N SER A 132 7.65 -5.07 12.28
CA SER A 132 8.30 -3.79 12.00
C SER A 132 8.42 -3.45 10.50
N GLU A 133 8.12 -4.39 9.60
CA GLU A 133 8.22 -4.17 8.15
C GLU A 133 6.92 -3.65 7.55
N LEU A 134 5.80 -3.68 8.29
CA LEU A 134 4.48 -3.28 7.78
C LEU A 134 3.91 -2.13 8.61
N GLY A 135 3.62 -1.00 7.99
CA GLY A 135 3.06 0.18 8.64
C GLY A 135 1.53 0.19 8.62
N VAL A 136 0.96 0.36 7.45
CA VAL A 136 -0.50 0.33 7.23
C VAL A 136 -0.88 -0.88 6.39
N PHE A 137 -2.03 -1.45 6.69
CA PHE A 137 -2.65 -2.50 5.88
C PHE A 137 -4.04 -2.03 5.44
N HIS A 138 -4.25 -1.93 4.13
CA HIS A 138 -5.54 -1.59 3.56
C HIS A 138 -6.44 -2.82 3.48
N VAL A 139 -7.66 -2.67 3.96
CA VAL A 139 -8.69 -3.70 3.92
C VAL A 139 -9.83 -3.29 3.01
N ASN A 140 -10.32 -4.24 2.28
CA ASN A 140 -11.46 -4.22 1.40
C ASN A 140 -11.85 -5.67 1.09
N ASP A 141 -12.73 -5.87 0.15
CA ASP A 141 -13.04 -7.15 -0.43
C ASP A 141 -13.30 -6.96 -1.93
N TYR A 142 -13.54 -8.03 -2.66
CA TYR A 142 -13.79 -8.00 -4.11
C TYR A 142 -14.70 -9.16 -4.53
N PRO A 143 -15.52 -8.96 -5.60
CA PRO A 143 -16.39 -10.00 -6.15
C PRO A 143 -15.57 -11.12 -6.80
N GLU A 144 -16.23 -12.24 -7.07
CA GLU A 144 -15.66 -13.35 -7.85
C GLU A 144 -15.45 -12.91 -9.31
N MET A 145 -14.27 -12.40 -9.59
CA MET A 145 -13.87 -11.87 -10.90
C MET A 145 -12.38 -12.17 -11.12
N PRO A 146 -11.95 -12.56 -12.34
CA PRO A 146 -10.53 -12.80 -12.61
C PRO A 146 -9.65 -11.59 -12.27
N ALA A 147 -8.48 -11.83 -11.69
CA ALA A 147 -7.53 -10.78 -11.30
C ALA A 147 -7.15 -9.84 -12.47
N ALA A 148 -7.10 -10.36 -13.69
CA ALA A 148 -6.81 -9.55 -14.89
C ALA A 148 -7.91 -8.50 -15.18
N LEU A 149 -9.18 -8.81 -14.89
CA LEU A 149 -10.34 -7.99 -15.24
C LEU A 149 -10.79 -7.04 -14.12
N ILE A 150 -10.55 -7.43 -12.86
CA ILE A 150 -10.99 -6.63 -11.72
C ILE A 150 -10.29 -5.27 -11.68
N ALA A 151 -11.02 -4.23 -11.29
CA ALA A 151 -10.54 -2.85 -11.18
C ALA A 151 -10.84 -2.25 -9.79
N ASP A 152 -10.25 -1.13 -9.45
CA ASP A 152 -10.43 -0.45 -8.15
C ASP A 152 -11.91 -0.18 -7.82
N LYS A 153 -12.71 0.14 -8.82
CA LYS A 153 -14.16 0.38 -8.69
C LYS A 153 -14.96 -0.84 -8.24
N ASP A 154 -14.40 -2.04 -8.39
CA ASP A 154 -15.06 -3.30 -8.03
C ASP A 154 -14.83 -3.68 -6.56
N ARG A 155 -14.03 -2.91 -5.82
CA ARG A 155 -13.81 -3.11 -4.40
C ARG A 155 -15.12 -2.95 -3.63
N VAL A 156 -15.35 -3.85 -2.67
CA VAL A 156 -16.52 -3.83 -1.80
C VAL A 156 -16.09 -3.84 -0.33
N TYR A 157 -17.04 -3.63 0.58
CA TYR A 157 -16.76 -3.73 2.01
C TYR A 157 -16.19 -5.10 2.38
N PRO A 158 -15.30 -5.17 3.40
CA PRO A 158 -14.82 -6.45 3.93
C PRO A 158 -15.96 -7.42 4.22
N GLN A 159 -15.79 -8.68 3.85
CA GLN A 159 -16.76 -9.78 3.96
C GLN A 159 -17.98 -9.70 3.00
N ASN A 160 -17.99 -8.77 2.06
CA ASN A 160 -19.01 -8.71 1.01
C ASN A 160 -18.55 -9.35 -0.31
N GLY A 161 -17.38 -9.96 -0.35
CA GLY A 161 -16.81 -10.62 -1.51
C GLY A 161 -16.18 -11.97 -1.17
N ILE A 162 -15.15 -12.35 -1.94
CA ILE A 162 -14.49 -13.65 -1.85
C ILE A 162 -13.07 -13.60 -1.26
N ALA A 163 -12.61 -12.42 -0.82
CA ALA A 163 -11.26 -12.28 -0.29
C ALA A 163 -11.05 -13.16 0.97
N PRO A 164 -9.91 -13.83 1.10
CA PRO A 164 -9.58 -14.60 2.30
C PRO A 164 -9.13 -13.69 3.45
N GLY A 165 -9.87 -12.59 3.67
CA GLY A 165 -9.50 -11.51 4.59
C GLY A 165 -9.23 -11.99 6.01
N GLY A 166 -10.07 -12.88 6.54
CA GLY A 166 -9.86 -13.46 7.87
C GLY A 166 -8.55 -14.25 7.98
N GLN A 167 -8.15 -15.00 6.93
CA GLN A 167 -6.87 -15.70 6.89
C GLN A 167 -5.71 -14.71 6.88
N ILE A 168 -5.79 -13.65 6.09
CA ILE A 168 -4.77 -12.60 6.00
C ILE A 168 -4.58 -11.94 7.36
N ILE A 169 -5.66 -11.49 8.00
CA ILE A 169 -5.61 -10.84 9.31
C ILE A 169 -5.00 -11.77 10.37
N ARG A 170 -5.35 -13.06 10.37
CA ARG A 170 -4.73 -14.03 11.28
C ARG A 170 -3.21 -14.17 11.06
N GLN A 171 -2.74 -14.16 9.81
CA GLN A 171 -1.31 -14.22 9.53
C GLN A 171 -0.59 -12.97 10.04
N LEU A 172 -1.15 -11.78 9.82
CA LEU A 172 -0.59 -10.52 10.33
C LEU A 172 -0.55 -10.50 11.87
N LYS A 173 -1.61 -10.95 12.53
CA LYS A 173 -1.63 -11.06 14.01
C LYS A 173 -0.56 -12.03 14.54
N LYS A 174 -0.32 -13.16 13.86
CA LYS A 174 0.72 -14.14 14.25
C LYS A 174 2.14 -13.57 14.15
N SER A 175 2.40 -12.63 13.27
CA SER A 175 3.70 -11.93 13.19
C SER A 175 3.92 -10.92 14.34
N GLY A 176 2.91 -10.69 15.18
CA GLY A 176 2.92 -9.66 16.22
C GLY A 176 2.63 -8.26 15.69
N TRP A 177 2.19 -8.14 14.42
CA TRP A 177 1.87 -6.85 13.86
C TRP A 177 0.65 -6.20 14.54
N ASN A 178 0.79 -4.94 14.90
CA ASN A 178 -0.21 -4.10 15.58
C ASN A 178 -0.32 -2.70 14.95
N GLY A 179 -0.02 -2.58 13.66
CA GLY A 179 -0.11 -1.34 12.91
C GLY A 179 -1.54 -0.88 12.64
N PHE A 180 -1.69 -0.01 11.67
CA PHE A 180 -2.99 0.58 11.34
C PHE A 180 -3.71 -0.21 10.25
N ILE A 181 -5.00 -0.44 10.48
CA ILE A 181 -5.92 -0.94 9.45
C ILE A 181 -6.65 0.29 8.86
N SER A 182 -6.68 0.37 7.53
CA SER A 182 -7.40 1.40 6.79
C SER A 182 -8.33 0.77 5.77
N LEU A 183 -9.60 1.16 5.78
CA LEU A 183 -10.55 0.78 4.74
C LEU A 183 -10.29 1.63 3.49
N GLU A 184 -10.10 0.97 2.34
CA GLU A 184 -9.89 1.65 1.06
C GLU A 184 -10.85 1.12 0.00
N LEU A 185 -11.75 1.99 -0.45
CA LEU A 185 -12.81 1.69 -1.40
C LEU A 185 -12.88 2.76 -2.49
N PHE A 186 -13.18 2.33 -3.73
CA PHE A 186 -13.36 3.20 -4.90
C PHE A 186 -14.64 2.85 -5.66
N ASN A 187 -15.59 2.18 -5.01
CA ASN A 187 -16.83 1.74 -5.62
C ASN A 187 -17.79 2.93 -5.77
N PRO A 188 -18.17 3.33 -7.01
CA PRO A 188 -19.02 4.49 -7.24
C PRO A 188 -20.43 4.34 -6.70
N GLU A 189 -20.90 3.11 -6.39
CA GLU A 189 -22.20 2.91 -5.75
C GLU A 189 -22.23 3.51 -4.35
N TYR A 190 -21.10 3.54 -3.65
CA TYR A 190 -21.00 4.12 -2.31
C TYR A 190 -21.04 5.65 -2.32
N ASP A 191 -20.65 6.28 -3.43
CA ASP A 191 -20.71 7.74 -3.59
C ASP A 191 -22.17 8.25 -3.65
N GLN A 192 -23.13 7.36 -3.93
CA GLN A 192 -24.57 7.67 -3.98
C GLN A 192 -25.25 7.53 -2.62
N LEU A 193 -24.56 7.04 -1.61
CA LEU A 193 -25.11 6.79 -0.29
C LEU A 193 -24.80 7.96 0.67
N PRO A 194 -25.62 8.15 1.73
CA PRO A 194 -25.26 9.10 2.79
C PRO A 194 -23.90 8.77 3.39
N VAL A 195 -23.05 9.77 3.55
CA VAL A 195 -21.66 9.60 4.00
C VAL A 195 -21.57 8.94 5.37
N GLU A 196 -22.51 9.24 6.27
CA GLU A 196 -22.58 8.62 7.60
C GLU A 196 -22.86 7.11 7.53
N LEU A 197 -23.71 6.70 6.56
CA LEU A 197 -23.99 5.28 6.32
C LEU A 197 -22.74 4.55 5.81
N VAL A 198 -22.04 5.15 4.84
CA VAL A 198 -20.79 4.59 4.27
C VAL A 198 -19.74 4.40 5.36
N ILE A 199 -19.50 5.44 6.18
CA ILE A 199 -18.51 5.39 7.26
C ILE A 199 -18.89 4.36 8.31
N ARG A 200 -20.15 4.32 8.75
CA ARG A 200 -20.64 3.37 9.75
C ARG A 200 -20.51 1.94 9.27
N THR A 201 -21.03 1.64 8.06
CA THR A 201 -20.94 0.31 7.46
C THR A 201 -19.49 -0.11 7.29
N GLY A 202 -18.63 0.77 6.79
CA GLY A 202 -17.21 0.50 6.63
C GLY A 202 -16.51 0.14 7.95
N LEU A 203 -16.81 0.87 9.02
CA LEU A 203 -16.27 0.60 10.35
C LEU A 203 -16.78 -0.73 10.91
N GLU A 204 -18.08 -1.03 10.78
CA GLU A 204 -18.69 -2.28 11.24
C GLU A 204 -18.08 -3.46 10.52
N LYS A 205 -18.01 -3.43 9.19
CA LYS A 205 -17.43 -4.48 8.35
C LYS A 205 -15.94 -4.71 8.61
N THR A 206 -15.18 -3.64 8.82
CA THR A 206 -13.77 -3.75 9.21
C THR A 206 -13.61 -4.42 10.58
N ARG A 207 -14.44 -4.08 11.56
CA ARG A 207 -14.44 -4.72 12.89
C ARG A 207 -14.83 -6.18 12.83
N GLU A 208 -15.83 -6.54 12.03
CA GLU A 208 -16.23 -7.94 11.80
C GLU A 208 -15.06 -8.74 11.22
N LEU A 209 -14.37 -8.21 10.19
CA LEU A 209 -13.17 -8.83 9.61
C LEU A 209 -12.09 -9.06 10.66
N LEU A 210 -11.80 -8.07 11.50
CA LEU A 210 -10.75 -8.18 12.53
C LEU A 210 -11.07 -9.20 13.63
N ASN A 211 -12.37 -9.48 13.86
CA ASN A 211 -12.86 -10.45 14.83
C ASN A 211 -13.16 -11.83 14.22
N ALA A 212 -13.01 -12.00 12.91
CA ALA A 212 -13.24 -13.29 12.24
C ALA A 212 -12.28 -14.37 12.79
N LYS A 213 -12.87 -15.53 13.19
CA LYS A 213 -12.14 -16.67 13.77
C LYS A 213 -11.33 -17.44 12.73
#